data_cdf86b368f892e3a0e30ebb0e78dd244
#
_entry.id   cdf86b368f892e3a0e30ebb0e78dd244
#
_cell.length_a   1.000
_cell.length_b   1.000
_cell.length_c   1.000
_cell.angle_alpha   90.00
_cell.angle_beta   90.00
_cell.angle_gamma   90.00
#
_symmetry.space_group_name_H-M   'P 1'
#
loop_
_entity.id
_entity.type
_entity.pdbx_description
1 polymer ?
#
loop_
_entity_poly.entity_id
_entity_poly.type
_entity_poly.pdbx_seq_one_letter_code
_entity_poly.pdbx_strand_id
1 'polypeptide(L)'
;MRIHLRATASLVALTSLLLTGCAAAEPPSTGSDHADTALSHVHAIVPAPDDDGFLLGTHEGLYAATADGQLGSRVGSYGFDAMGLTAVDDTLIASGHPGRGTPGELGEGNLGIIRSSDGGTTWEPVAFTGEKDFHVLTAAPDGTLYGQETGSAQMLASSDLGASWSPTGATLLAFALVVDATGRIIATTPDGPQVSTDRGATFGPLPDSPTVSLIAVSPDGQQLIGVGSKGSLWSSTTRDPSWRNIGTAHGSTQAMAVTDAGDILIVDDSGLSLLPFT
;
A
#
# COMPACT_ATOMS: atom_id res chain seq x y z
N MET A 1 29.38 -3.84 76.40
CA MET A 1 30.69 -3.94 75.78
C MET A 1 30.65 -3.06 74.52
N ARG A 2 31.20 -1.84 74.63
CA ARG A 2 31.15 -0.81 73.57
C ARG A 2 32.46 -0.87 72.78
N ILE A 3 32.38 -1.07 71.46
CA ILE A 3 33.55 -1.05 70.60
C ILE A 3 33.42 0.21 69.73
N HIS A 4 34.38 1.13 69.92
CA HIS A 4 34.55 2.33 69.12
C HIS A 4 35.35 2.00 67.88
N LEU A 5 34.86 2.33 66.68
CA LEU A 5 35.63 2.28 65.45
C LEU A 5 35.94 3.71 65.00
N ARG A 6 37.24 3.99 64.85
CA ARG A 6 37.81 5.28 64.48
C ARG A 6 37.80 5.40 62.94
N ALA A 7 37.22 6.50 62.42
CA ALA A 7 37.32 6.89 61.02
C ALA A 7 38.62 7.65 60.76
N THR A 8 39.41 7.22 59.80
CA THR A 8 40.55 7.93 59.25
C THR A 8 40.13 8.61 57.93
N ALA A 9 40.21 9.92 57.90
CA ALA A 9 39.96 10.71 56.69
C ALA A 9 41.27 10.81 55.89
N SER A 10 41.28 10.37 54.64
CA SER A 10 42.36 10.62 53.69
C SER A 10 41.97 11.76 52.76
N LEU A 11 42.75 12.80 52.78
CA LEU A 11 42.65 13.99 51.93
C LEU A 11 43.35 13.69 50.60
N VAL A 12 42.61 13.66 49.49
CA VAL A 12 43.15 13.57 48.12
C VAL A 12 43.11 14.96 47.49
N ALA A 13 44.26 15.51 47.21
CA ALA A 13 44.40 16.79 46.49
C ALA A 13 44.15 16.58 45.00
N LEU A 14 43.17 17.32 44.45
CA LEU A 14 42.84 17.34 43.05
C LEU A 14 43.61 18.48 42.35
N THR A 15 44.61 18.14 41.54
CA THR A 15 45.29 19.09 40.64
C THR A 15 44.50 19.20 39.34
N SER A 16 43.88 20.33 39.10
CA SER A 16 43.18 20.69 37.86
C SER A 16 44.18 21.13 36.79
N LEU A 17 44.30 20.34 35.74
CA LEU A 17 45.04 20.63 34.51
C LEU A 17 44.06 21.31 33.53
N LEU A 18 44.29 22.63 33.29
CA LEU A 18 43.54 23.38 32.26
C LEU A 18 44.18 23.07 30.87
N LEU A 19 43.51 22.27 30.04
CA LEU A 19 43.80 22.15 28.62
C LEU A 19 42.94 23.15 27.85
N THR A 20 43.56 24.22 27.35
CA THR A 20 42.97 25.10 26.34
C THR A 20 43.07 24.39 24.99
N GLY A 21 41.97 23.74 24.55
CA GLY A 21 41.82 23.23 23.20
C GLY A 21 41.27 24.31 22.27
N CYS A 22 42.04 24.67 21.23
CA CYS A 22 41.55 25.47 20.11
C CYS A 22 40.46 24.67 19.39
N ALA A 23 39.24 25.15 19.44
CA ALA A 23 38.16 24.68 18.59
C ALA A 23 38.41 25.15 17.15
N ALA A 24 38.85 24.25 16.29
CA ALA A 24 38.76 24.46 14.84
C ALA A 24 37.27 24.44 14.45
N ALA A 25 36.78 25.54 13.87
CA ALA A 25 35.44 25.58 13.28
C ALA A 25 35.41 24.61 12.11
N GLU A 26 34.57 23.56 12.20
CA GLU A 26 34.24 22.74 11.07
C GLU A 26 33.51 23.59 10.01
N PRO A 27 33.83 23.45 8.72
CA PRO A 27 33.06 24.10 7.67
C PRO A 27 31.62 23.58 7.69
N PRO A 28 30.61 24.40 7.33
CA PRO A 28 29.25 23.94 7.26
C PRO A 28 29.20 22.78 6.23
N SER A 29 28.82 21.61 6.69
CA SER A 29 28.47 20.50 5.79
C SER A 29 27.29 20.97 4.97
N THR A 30 27.50 21.21 3.69
CA THR A 30 26.42 21.25 2.71
C THR A 30 25.85 19.84 2.66
N GLY A 31 24.88 19.59 3.54
CA GLY A 31 24.05 18.41 3.48
C GLY A 31 23.34 18.46 2.14
N SER A 32 23.74 17.63 1.22
CA SER A 32 22.85 17.18 0.16
C SER A 32 21.74 16.42 0.87
N ASP A 33 20.57 17.03 1.00
CA ASP A 33 19.33 16.36 1.33
C ASP A 33 18.95 15.43 0.17
N HIS A 34 19.75 14.42 -0.08
CA HIS A 34 19.30 13.15 -0.58
C HIS A 34 18.93 12.36 0.69
N ALA A 35 17.78 12.70 1.26
CA ALA A 35 17.07 11.76 2.09
C ALA A 35 16.83 10.54 1.19
N ASP A 36 17.56 9.49 1.47
CA ASP A 36 17.25 8.13 1.04
C ASP A 36 15.90 7.83 1.73
N THR A 37 14.80 8.25 1.08
CA THR A 37 13.45 8.05 1.59
C THR A 37 13.16 6.59 1.29
N ALA A 38 13.65 5.71 2.18
CA ALA A 38 13.20 4.34 2.18
C ALA A 38 11.67 4.42 2.26
N LEU A 39 10.98 3.95 1.21
CA LEU A 39 9.53 3.85 1.22
C LEU A 39 9.14 3.09 2.49
N SER A 40 8.30 3.71 3.32
CA SER A 40 7.56 2.97 4.33
C SER A 40 6.70 1.92 3.61
N HIS A 41 6.23 0.93 4.33
CA HIS A 41 5.45 -0.16 3.73
C HIS A 41 4.41 0.33 2.71
N VAL A 42 4.39 -0.27 1.51
CA VAL A 42 3.49 0.09 0.41
C VAL A 42 2.34 -0.90 0.36
N HIS A 43 1.12 -0.39 0.43
CA HIS A 43 -0.10 -1.20 0.44
C HIS A 43 -0.73 -1.35 -0.95
N ALA A 44 -0.60 -0.32 -1.78
CA ALA A 44 -1.20 -0.30 -3.12
C ALA A 44 -0.36 0.51 -4.11
N ILE A 45 -0.43 0.13 -5.37
CA ILE A 45 0.06 0.91 -6.51
C ILE A 45 -1.13 1.04 -7.47
N VAL A 46 -1.50 2.28 -7.81
CA VAL A 46 -2.59 2.57 -8.74
C VAL A 46 -2.12 3.54 -9.82
N PRO A 47 -2.69 3.52 -11.02
CA PRO A 47 -2.42 4.55 -12.03
C PRO A 47 -2.73 5.95 -11.49
N ALA A 48 -1.89 6.93 -11.83
CA ALA A 48 -2.14 8.32 -11.49
C ALA A 48 -3.22 8.89 -12.45
N PRO A 49 -4.30 9.53 -11.93
CA PRO A 49 -5.40 10.00 -12.77
C PRO A 49 -5.00 11.03 -13.85
N ASP A 50 -4.03 11.89 -13.54
CA ASP A 50 -3.67 13.04 -14.37
C ASP A 50 -2.29 12.90 -15.04
N ASP A 51 -1.64 11.74 -14.96
CA ASP A 51 -0.25 11.54 -15.45
C ASP A 51 -0.08 10.10 -15.94
N ASP A 52 0.92 9.88 -16.81
CA ASP A 52 1.32 8.55 -17.29
C ASP A 52 2.05 7.70 -16.20
N GLY A 53 1.97 8.13 -14.92
CA GLY A 53 2.65 7.53 -13.78
C GLY A 53 1.74 6.72 -12.88
N PHE A 54 2.23 6.51 -11.65
CA PHE A 54 1.55 5.75 -10.61
C PHE A 54 1.56 6.49 -9.28
N LEU A 55 0.61 6.14 -8.42
CA LEU A 55 0.56 6.55 -7.02
C LEU A 55 0.75 5.31 -6.15
N LEU A 56 1.63 5.43 -5.17
CA LEU A 56 1.89 4.44 -4.15
C LEU A 56 1.20 4.86 -2.84
N GLY A 57 0.28 4.04 -2.36
CA GLY A 57 -0.31 4.18 -1.04
C GLY A 57 0.60 3.57 0.02
N THR A 58 1.03 4.37 1.00
CA THR A 58 1.99 3.97 2.04
C THR A 58 1.48 4.31 3.44
N HIS A 59 2.20 3.86 4.49
CA HIS A 59 1.93 4.28 5.87
C HIS A 59 2.05 5.78 6.13
N GLU A 60 2.66 6.55 5.21
CA GLU A 60 2.96 7.98 5.41
C GLU A 60 2.34 8.89 4.36
N GLY A 61 1.32 8.40 3.65
CA GLY A 61 0.61 9.11 2.58
C GLY A 61 0.91 8.55 1.20
N LEU A 62 0.65 9.36 0.19
CA LEU A 62 0.86 8.97 -1.19
C LEU A 62 2.21 9.46 -1.72
N TYR A 63 2.82 8.63 -2.56
CA TYR A 63 4.02 8.99 -3.33
C TYR A 63 3.77 8.77 -4.81
N ALA A 64 4.25 9.68 -5.63
CA ALA A 64 4.24 9.51 -7.08
C ALA A 64 5.35 8.54 -7.50
N ALA A 65 5.13 7.83 -8.60
CA ALA A 65 6.15 7.06 -9.29
C ALA A 65 5.94 7.17 -10.81
N THR A 66 7.04 7.14 -11.55
CA THR A 66 6.98 7.13 -13.01
C THR A 66 6.72 5.74 -13.56
N ALA A 67 6.25 5.63 -14.80
CA ALA A 67 5.98 4.35 -15.44
C ALA A 67 7.25 3.48 -15.62
N ASP A 68 8.44 4.07 -15.59
CA ASP A 68 9.73 3.37 -15.63
C ASP A 68 10.27 2.99 -14.23
N GLY A 69 9.45 3.13 -13.18
CA GLY A 69 9.77 2.66 -11.84
C GLY A 69 10.66 3.60 -11.02
N GLN A 70 10.69 4.90 -11.33
CA GLN A 70 11.39 5.89 -10.51
C GLN A 70 10.45 6.43 -9.43
N LEU A 71 10.88 6.37 -8.18
CA LEU A 71 10.15 6.98 -7.08
C LEU A 71 10.21 8.51 -7.19
N GLY A 72 9.03 9.14 -7.17
CA GLY A 72 8.84 10.58 -7.19
C GLY A 72 8.64 11.17 -5.81
N SER A 73 8.06 12.39 -5.80
CA SER A 73 7.77 13.12 -4.57
C SER A 73 6.51 12.60 -3.89
N ARG A 74 6.37 12.96 -2.62
CA ARG A 74 5.13 12.79 -1.89
C ARG A 74 4.03 13.69 -2.48
N VAL A 75 2.82 13.15 -2.60
CA VAL A 75 1.65 13.85 -3.11
C VAL A 75 0.84 14.45 -1.96
N GLY A 76 0.52 15.72 -2.06
CA GLY A 76 -0.22 16.46 -1.03
C GLY A 76 0.54 16.60 0.29
N SER A 77 -0.19 17.00 1.33
CA SER A 77 0.38 17.27 2.67
C SER A 77 -0.06 16.27 3.73
N TYR A 78 -1.04 15.41 3.44
CA TYR A 78 -1.61 14.47 4.40
C TYR A 78 -0.79 13.18 4.47
N GLY A 79 -0.30 12.86 5.65
CA GLY A 79 0.49 11.65 5.90
C GLY A 79 -0.37 10.52 6.49
N PHE A 80 -1.58 10.31 5.95
CA PHE A 80 -2.43 9.21 6.38
C PHE A 80 -1.88 7.86 5.89
N ASP A 81 -2.17 6.82 6.64
CA ASP A 81 -1.86 5.45 6.26
C ASP A 81 -2.87 4.96 5.22
N ALA A 82 -2.44 4.86 3.96
CA ALA A 82 -3.28 4.51 2.82
C ALA A 82 -3.37 2.98 2.66
N MET A 83 -4.13 2.31 3.54
CA MET A 83 -4.29 0.86 3.56
C MET A 83 -5.02 0.32 2.33
N GLY A 84 -6.08 0.99 1.88
CA GLY A 84 -6.81 0.73 0.65
C GLY A 84 -6.73 1.95 -0.28
N LEU A 85 -6.42 1.73 -1.55
CA LEU A 85 -6.37 2.77 -2.58
C LEU A 85 -6.78 2.18 -3.92
N THR A 86 -7.66 2.89 -4.62
CA THR A 86 -8.08 2.55 -5.99
C THR A 86 -8.48 3.82 -6.74
N ALA A 87 -8.68 3.72 -8.05
CA ALA A 87 -9.12 4.83 -8.89
C ALA A 87 -10.37 4.44 -9.69
N VAL A 88 -11.27 5.40 -9.90
CA VAL A 88 -12.38 5.32 -10.85
C VAL A 88 -12.31 6.57 -11.71
N ASP A 89 -11.98 6.42 -12.99
CA ASP A 89 -11.65 7.54 -13.86
C ASP A 89 -10.62 8.47 -13.19
N ASP A 90 -10.89 9.78 -13.11
CA ASP A 90 -10.00 10.77 -12.48
C ASP A 90 -10.19 10.88 -10.95
N THR A 91 -10.92 9.97 -10.32
CA THR A 91 -11.23 10.02 -8.90
C THR A 91 -10.50 8.93 -8.13
N LEU A 92 -9.70 9.33 -7.14
CA LEU A 92 -9.09 8.40 -6.20
C LEU A 92 -10.03 8.12 -5.03
N ILE A 93 -10.11 6.86 -4.65
CA ILE A 93 -10.84 6.39 -3.48
C ILE A 93 -9.83 5.70 -2.55
N ALA A 94 -9.80 6.12 -1.29
CA ALA A 94 -8.89 5.53 -0.31
C ALA A 94 -9.59 5.24 1.02
N SER A 95 -8.92 4.43 1.82
CA SER A 95 -9.29 4.08 3.20
C SER A 95 -8.02 3.82 4.01
N GLY A 96 -8.16 3.81 5.33
CA GLY A 96 -7.06 3.54 6.25
C GLY A 96 -7.14 4.37 7.52
N HIS A 97 -5.98 4.84 7.99
CA HIS A 97 -5.89 5.52 9.28
C HIS A 97 -5.34 6.94 9.15
N PRO A 98 -5.82 7.91 9.98
CA PRO A 98 -5.26 9.25 9.97
C PRO A 98 -3.81 9.22 10.45
N GLY A 99 -2.98 10.04 9.83
CA GLY A 99 -1.58 10.21 10.16
C GLY A 99 -1.20 11.68 10.29
N ARG A 100 0.08 11.99 10.15
CA ARG A 100 0.57 13.34 10.34
C ARG A 100 -0.03 14.31 9.31
N GLY A 101 -0.64 15.39 9.78
CA GLY A 101 -1.22 16.44 8.95
C GLY A 101 -2.58 16.08 8.36
N THR A 102 -3.15 14.92 8.70
CA THR A 102 -4.51 14.56 8.30
C THR A 102 -5.51 15.42 9.06
N PRO A 103 -6.41 16.16 8.37
CA PRO A 103 -7.47 16.92 9.03
C PRO A 103 -8.42 16.01 9.80
N GLY A 104 -8.88 16.47 10.98
CA GLY A 104 -9.77 15.69 11.85
C GLY A 104 -11.13 15.38 11.23
N GLU A 105 -11.58 16.19 10.26
CA GLU A 105 -12.80 15.94 9.49
C GLU A 105 -12.77 14.66 8.64
N LEU A 106 -11.57 14.17 8.31
CA LEU A 106 -11.42 12.90 7.59
C LEU A 106 -11.59 11.67 8.50
N GLY A 107 -11.67 11.85 9.81
CA GLY A 107 -11.93 10.80 10.79
C GLY A 107 -10.86 10.68 11.86
N GLU A 108 -11.27 10.29 13.06
CA GLU A 108 -10.40 9.96 14.17
C GLU A 108 -10.32 8.43 14.31
N GLY A 109 -9.12 7.87 14.26
CA GLY A 109 -8.89 6.41 14.30
C GLY A 109 -8.95 5.75 12.93
N ASN A 110 -10.08 5.83 12.24
CA ASN A 110 -10.29 5.30 10.90
C ASN A 110 -10.76 6.41 9.96
N LEU A 111 -10.30 6.41 8.71
CA LEU A 111 -10.72 7.39 7.70
C LEU A 111 -12.10 7.07 7.11
N GLY A 112 -12.56 5.83 7.24
CA GLY A 112 -13.69 5.37 6.45
C GLY A 112 -13.32 5.29 4.98
N ILE A 113 -14.21 5.79 4.13
CA ILE A 113 -13.92 6.01 2.71
C ILE A 113 -13.71 7.51 2.51
N ILE A 114 -12.58 7.85 1.94
CA ILE A 114 -12.22 9.22 1.54
C ILE A 114 -12.01 9.27 0.03
N ARG A 115 -12.20 10.45 -0.56
CA ARG A 115 -12.14 10.67 -2.01
C ARG A 115 -11.30 11.89 -2.33
N SER A 116 -10.56 11.82 -3.44
CA SER A 116 -9.83 12.93 -4.03
C SER A 116 -10.17 13.05 -5.52
N SER A 117 -10.38 14.28 -5.99
CA SER A 117 -10.59 14.64 -7.40
C SER A 117 -9.47 15.53 -7.94
N ASP A 118 -8.34 15.63 -7.22
CA ASP A 118 -7.19 16.46 -7.56
C ASP A 118 -5.86 15.68 -7.46
N GLY A 119 -5.89 14.41 -7.90
CA GLY A 119 -4.72 13.54 -7.96
C GLY A 119 -4.15 13.18 -6.58
N GLY A 120 -4.95 13.23 -5.51
CA GLY A 120 -4.53 12.88 -4.15
C GLY A 120 -3.96 14.05 -3.34
N THR A 121 -4.05 15.28 -3.87
CA THR A 121 -3.53 16.48 -3.18
C THR A 121 -4.40 16.83 -1.97
N THR A 122 -5.74 16.79 -2.13
CA THR A 122 -6.71 16.98 -1.05
C THR A 122 -7.74 15.85 -1.05
N TRP A 123 -8.37 15.65 0.11
CA TRP A 123 -9.31 14.56 0.34
C TRP A 123 -10.55 15.04 1.07
N GLU A 124 -11.69 14.44 0.73
CA GLU A 124 -12.97 14.66 1.42
C GLU A 124 -13.49 13.37 2.04
N PRO A 125 -14.16 13.42 3.20
CA PRO A 125 -14.80 12.25 3.79
C PRO A 125 -16.05 11.89 3.00
N VAL A 126 -16.30 10.58 2.78
CA VAL A 126 -17.42 10.11 1.96
C VAL A 126 -18.35 9.21 2.76
N ALA A 127 -17.83 8.16 3.41
CA ALA A 127 -18.62 7.21 4.19
C ALA A 127 -17.80 6.61 5.33
N PHE A 128 -18.48 6.17 6.39
CA PHE A 128 -17.90 5.47 7.54
C PHE A 128 -16.78 6.23 8.26
N THR A 129 -16.77 7.56 8.18
CA THR A 129 -15.76 8.43 8.80
C THR A 129 -15.63 8.16 10.29
N GLY A 130 -14.43 7.81 10.74
CA GLY A 130 -14.14 7.44 12.13
C GLY A 130 -14.57 6.02 12.52
N GLU A 131 -15.27 5.29 11.65
CA GLU A 131 -15.89 4.00 12.01
C GLU A 131 -15.13 2.80 11.46
N LYS A 132 -14.81 2.82 10.17
CA LYS A 132 -14.29 1.67 9.42
C LYS A 132 -12.99 2.00 8.69
N ASP A 133 -12.24 0.95 8.40
CA ASP A 133 -11.15 0.98 7.43
C ASP A 133 -11.24 -0.22 6.47
N PHE A 134 -10.84 -0.01 5.24
CA PHE A 134 -10.85 -1.03 4.19
C PHE A 134 -9.41 -1.27 3.73
N HIS A 135 -8.86 -2.42 4.12
CA HIS A 135 -7.53 -2.83 3.63
C HIS A 135 -7.61 -3.46 2.24
N VAL A 136 -8.77 -3.93 1.84
CA VAL A 136 -9.02 -4.49 0.52
C VAL A 136 -10.04 -3.62 -0.17
N LEU A 137 -9.62 -2.95 -1.25
CA LEU A 137 -10.43 -2.01 -2.01
C LEU A 137 -10.01 -2.05 -3.49
N THR A 138 -10.97 -2.22 -4.39
CA THR A 138 -10.71 -2.24 -5.84
C THR A 138 -11.89 -1.65 -6.61
N ALA A 139 -11.61 -1.14 -7.80
CA ALA A 139 -12.62 -0.68 -8.75
C ALA A 139 -12.75 -1.68 -9.91
N ALA A 140 -13.97 -1.91 -10.33
CA ALA A 140 -14.28 -2.62 -11.58
C ALA A 140 -14.27 -1.66 -12.78
N PRO A 141 -14.12 -2.16 -14.02
CA PRO A 141 -14.16 -1.33 -15.22
C PRO A 141 -15.47 -0.56 -15.43
N ASP A 142 -16.57 -0.95 -14.79
CA ASP A 142 -17.85 -0.24 -14.82
C ASP A 142 -17.98 0.83 -13.71
N GLY A 143 -16.91 1.08 -12.95
CA GLY A 143 -16.87 2.04 -11.84
C GLY A 143 -17.43 1.48 -10.51
N THR A 144 -17.88 0.23 -10.46
CA THR A 144 -18.31 -0.40 -9.22
C THR A 144 -17.11 -0.65 -8.32
N LEU A 145 -17.17 -0.15 -7.09
CA LEU A 145 -16.16 -0.44 -6.07
C LEU A 145 -16.52 -1.74 -5.33
N TYR A 146 -15.52 -2.53 -5.05
CA TYR A 146 -15.60 -3.68 -4.15
C TYR A 146 -14.58 -3.53 -3.03
N GLY A 147 -15.01 -3.85 -1.81
CA GLY A 147 -14.13 -3.71 -0.65
C GLY A 147 -14.51 -4.62 0.50
N GLN A 148 -13.55 -4.80 1.39
CA GLN A 148 -13.72 -5.55 2.61
C GLN A 148 -13.16 -4.75 3.78
N GLU A 149 -14.01 -4.53 4.79
CA GLU A 149 -13.64 -3.90 6.04
C GLU A 149 -12.72 -4.82 6.84
N THR A 150 -11.72 -4.23 7.48
CA THR A 150 -10.82 -4.95 8.38
C THR A 150 -11.60 -5.59 9.54
N GLY A 151 -11.32 -6.86 9.79
CA GLY A 151 -12.01 -7.63 10.80
C GLY A 151 -13.39 -8.18 10.38
N SER A 152 -13.84 -7.92 9.14
CA SER A 152 -15.07 -8.46 8.57
C SER A 152 -14.77 -9.40 7.41
N ALA A 153 -15.49 -10.50 7.32
CA ALA A 153 -15.43 -11.38 6.14
C ALA A 153 -16.47 -11.00 5.06
N GLN A 154 -17.31 -9.98 5.32
CA GLN A 154 -18.36 -9.58 4.39
C GLN A 154 -17.79 -8.73 3.24
N MET A 155 -18.05 -9.17 2.01
CA MET A 155 -17.76 -8.38 0.82
C MET A 155 -18.82 -7.30 0.63
N LEU A 156 -18.41 -6.07 0.41
CA LEU A 156 -19.26 -4.90 0.14
C LEU A 156 -19.02 -4.38 -1.28
N ALA A 157 -20.06 -3.76 -1.86
CA ALA A 157 -19.98 -3.06 -3.13
C ALA A 157 -20.64 -1.68 -3.05
N SER A 158 -20.11 -0.73 -3.85
CA SER A 158 -20.63 0.61 -4.04
C SER A 158 -20.66 0.94 -5.53
N SER A 159 -21.72 1.62 -6.00
CA SER A 159 -21.86 2.11 -7.38
C SER A 159 -21.94 3.64 -7.47
N ASP A 160 -21.59 4.34 -6.40
CA ASP A 160 -21.70 5.80 -6.26
C ASP A 160 -20.42 6.42 -5.68
N LEU A 161 -19.26 5.94 -6.16
CA LEU A 161 -17.92 6.39 -5.75
C LEU A 161 -17.70 6.32 -4.22
N GLY A 162 -18.23 5.27 -3.60
CA GLY A 162 -18.03 4.99 -2.18
C GLY A 162 -19.00 5.69 -1.24
N ALA A 163 -20.03 6.42 -1.73
CA ALA A 163 -20.97 7.13 -0.88
C ALA A 163 -21.94 6.19 -0.15
N SER A 164 -22.34 5.09 -0.79
CA SER A 164 -23.15 4.06 -0.15
C SER A 164 -22.62 2.66 -0.47
N TRP A 165 -22.74 1.75 0.51
CA TRP A 165 -22.22 0.41 0.40
C TRP A 165 -23.29 -0.62 0.78
N SER A 166 -23.31 -1.71 0.03
CA SER A 166 -24.23 -2.84 0.28
C SER A 166 -23.49 -4.17 0.24
N PRO A 167 -23.88 -5.15 1.07
CA PRO A 167 -23.34 -6.49 0.97
C PRO A 167 -23.60 -7.12 -0.39
N THR A 168 -22.57 -7.77 -0.95
CA THR A 168 -22.71 -8.51 -2.22
C THR A 168 -23.36 -9.86 -2.03
N GLY A 169 -23.28 -10.43 -0.85
CA GLY A 169 -23.76 -11.76 -0.50
C GLY A 169 -22.64 -12.71 -0.07
N ALA A 170 -21.45 -12.56 -0.59
CA ALA A 170 -20.33 -13.42 -0.20
C ALA A 170 -19.73 -13.06 1.15
N THR A 171 -19.21 -14.10 1.79
CA THR A 171 -18.31 -14.01 2.95
C THR A 171 -17.05 -14.81 2.63
N LEU A 172 -15.92 -14.11 2.57
CA LEU A 172 -14.58 -14.71 2.42
C LEU A 172 -13.56 -13.76 3.05
N LEU A 173 -12.39 -14.26 3.40
CA LEU A 173 -11.28 -13.43 3.85
C LEU A 173 -10.37 -13.18 2.65
N ALA A 174 -10.41 -11.97 2.08
CA ALA A 174 -9.55 -11.58 0.98
C ALA A 174 -8.28 -10.90 1.48
N PHE A 175 -7.15 -11.19 0.84
CA PHE A 175 -5.89 -10.44 0.99
C PHE A 175 -5.76 -9.36 -0.09
N ALA A 176 -6.23 -9.65 -1.30
CA ALA A 176 -6.29 -8.73 -2.42
C ALA A 176 -7.50 -9.05 -3.30
N LEU A 177 -7.99 -8.04 -4.02
CA LEU A 177 -9.07 -8.13 -4.99
C LEU A 177 -8.68 -7.43 -6.27
N VAL A 178 -9.04 -8.03 -7.41
CA VAL A 178 -9.03 -7.36 -8.71
C VAL A 178 -10.30 -7.70 -9.48
N VAL A 179 -10.67 -6.87 -10.44
CA VAL A 179 -11.77 -7.14 -11.37
C VAL A 179 -11.23 -7.10 -12.79
N ASP A 180 -11.40 -8.17 -13.54
CA ASP A 180 -10.91 -8.26 -14.90
C ASP A 180 -11.90 -7.66 -15.93
N ALA A 181 -11.46 -7.55 -17.19
CA ALA A 181 -12.25 -6.99 -18.28
C ALA A 181 -13.58 -7.70 -18.54
N THR A 182 -13.76 -8.91 -18.04
CA THR A 182 -15.02 -9.68 -18.18
C THR A 182 -15.95 -9.47 -16.98
N GLY A 183 -15.53 -8.68 -15.99
CA GLY A 183 -16.27 -8.42 -14.75
C GLY A 183 -16.14 -9.51 -13.70
N ARG A 184 -15.17 -10.45 -13.87
CA ARG A 184 -14.89 -11.45 -12.83
C ARG A 184 -14.12 -10.77 -11.70
N ILE A 185 -14.57 -10.98 -10.48
CA ILE A 185 -13.84 -10.58 -9.28
C ILE A 185 -12.94 -11.73 -8.87
N ILE A 186 -11.63 -11.48 -8.80
CA ILE A 186 -10.66 -12.46 -8.36
C ILE A 186 -10.12 -12.02 -7.00
N ALA A 187 -10.21 -12.91 -6.02
CA ALA A 187 -9.75 -12.71 -4.65
C ALA A 187 -8.59 -13.65 -4.34
N THR A 188 -7.53 -13.17 -3.75
CA THR A 188 -6.56 -14.04 -3.07
C THR A 188 -7.02 -14.27 -1.64
N THR A 189 -7.03 -15.53 -1.19
CA THR A 189 -7.54 -15.93 0.12
C THR A 189 -6.61 -16.94 0.80
N PRO A 190 -6.76 -17.22 2.10
CA PRO A 190 -6.00 -18.28 2.77
C PRO A 190 -6.14 -19.66 2.11
N ASP A 191 -7.29 -19.92 1.48
CA ASP A 191 -7.59 -21.19 0.80
C ASP A 191 -7.13 -21.20 -0.68
N GLY A 192 -6.42 -20.16 -1.12
CA GLY A 192 -5.98 -19.92 -2.49
C GLY A 192 -6.86 -18.94 -3.25
N PRO A 193 -6.52 -18.66 -4.53
CA PRO A 193 -7.30 -17.74 -5.35
C PRO A 193 -8.72 -18.22 -5.61
N GLN A 194 -9.68 -17.31 -5.51
CA GLN A 194 -11.09 -17.55 -5.76
C GLN A 194 -11.64 -16.56 -6.78
N VAL A 195 -12.70 -16.95 -7.46
CA VAL A 195 -13.35 -16.12 -8.49
C VAL A 195 -14.85 -16.06 -8.27
N SER A 196 -15.39 -14.87 -8.49
CA SER A 196 -16.83 -14.62 -8.61
C SER A 196 -17.17 -14.19 -10.04
N THR A 197 -18.27 -14.70 -10.58
CA THR A 197 -18.83 -14.31 -11.88
C THR A 197 -20.23 -13.70 -11.72
N ASP A 198 -20.67 -13.47 -10.50
CA ASP A 198 -22.00 -13.00 -10.12
C ASP A 198 -21.93 -11.72 -9.25
N ARG A 199 -20.95 -10.85 -9.54
CA ARG A 199 -20.73 -9.56 -8.84
C ARG A 199 -20.49 -9.71 -7.34
N GLY A 200 -19.77 -10.75 -6.94
CA GLY A 200 -19.42 -11.00 -5.55
C GLY A 200 -20.51 -11.65 -4.71
N ALA A 201 -21.60 -12.14 -5.32
CA ALA A 201 -22.63 -12.86 -4.58
C ALA A 201 -22.13 -14.22 -4.08
N THR A 202 -21.33 -14.92 -4.91
CA THR A 202 -20.65 -16.16 -4.53
C THR A 202 -19.23 -16.22 -5.07
N PHE A 203 -18.37 -16.97 -4.40
CA PHE A 203 -17.00 -17.25 -4.84
C PHE A 203 -16.75 -18.76 -4.89
N GLY A 204 -15.97 -19.20 -5.86
CA GLY A 204 -15.44 -20.53 -5.96
C GLY A 204 -13.96 -20.53 -6.31
N PRO A 205 -13.27 -21.67 -6.22
CA PRO A 205 -11.84 -21.75 -6.57
C PRO A 205 -11.59 -21.24 -7.99
N LEU A 206 -10.54 -20.42 -8.17
CA LEU A 206 -10.09 -20.03 -9.52
C LEU A 206 -9.43 -21.24 -10.18
N PRO A 207 -9.98 -21.75 -11.31
CA PRO A 207 -9.46 -22.97 -11.93
C PRO A 207 -7.99 -22.84 -12.33
N ASP A 208 -7.24 -23.93 -12.15
CA ASP A 208 -5.84 -24.09 -12.59
C ASP A 208 -4.87 -22.99 -12.11
N SER A 209 -5.29 -22.17 -11.13
CA SER A 209 -4.45 -21.09 -10.60
C SER A 209 -3.40 -21.63 -9.62
N PRO A 210 -2.17 -21.09 -9.67
CA PRO A 210 -1.21 -21.30 -8.59
C PRO A 210 -1.70 -20.63 -7.31
N THR A 211 -1.19 -21.07 -6.16
CA THR A 211 -1.40 -20.32 -4.91
C THR A 211 -0.62 -19.02 -4.96
N VAL A 212 -1.34 -17.90 -5.06
CA VAL A 212 -0.79 -16.55 -5.03
C VAL A 212 -1.39 -15.76 -3.87
N SER A 213 -0.59 -14.88 -3.25
CA SER A 213 -0.99 -14.03 -2.13
C SER A 213 -1.34 -12.61 -2.56
N LEU A 214 -0.70 -12.13 -3.62
CA LEU A 214 -1.00 -10.85 -4.26
C LEU A 214 -1.42 -11.09 -5.70
N ILE A 215 -2.29 -10.21 -6.20
CA ILE A 215 -2.74 -10.23 -7.59
C ILE A 215 -2.93 -8.81 -8.09
N ALA A 216 -2.54 -8.56 -9.34
CA ALA A 216 -2.80 -7.34 -10.07
C ALA A 216 -3.42 -7.65 -11.43
N VAL A 217 -4.12 -6.67 -11.99
CA VAL A 217 -4.71 -6.72 -13.32
C VAL A 217 -4.17 -5.57 -14.15
N SER A 218 -3.96 -5.80 -15.45
CA SER A 218 -3.56 -4.74 -16.39
C SER A 218 -4.66 -3.67 -16.52
N PRO A 219 -4.33 -2.43 -16.90
CA PRO A 219 -5.32 -1.36 -17.08
C PRO A 219 -6.46 -1.73 -18.04
N ASP A 220 -6.19 -2.52 -19.08
CA ASP A 220 -7.22 -3.03 -20.00
C ASP A 220 -8.00 -4.24 -19.45
N GLY A 221 -7.67 -4.69 -18.23
CA GLY A 221 -8.31 -5.83 -17.57
C GLY A 221 -8.03 -7.20 -18.20
N GLN A 222 -7.12 -7.30 -19.18
CA GLN A 222 -6.93 -8.55 -19.95
C GLN A 222 -5.86 -9.46 -19.35
N GLN A 223 -4.89 -8.92 -18.61
CA GLN A 223 -3.78 -9.67 -18.03
C GLN A 223 -3.87 -9.69 -16.51
N LEU A 224 -3.64 -10.85 -15.94
CA LEU A 224 -3.51 -11.07 -14.49
C LEU A 224 -2.07 -11.42 -14.17
N ILE A 225 -1.54 -10.79 -13.14
CA ILE A 225 -0.23 -11.11 -12.56
C ILE A 225 -0.43 -11.50 -11.11
N GLY A 226 0.12 -12.64 -10.70
CA GLY A 226 0.05 -13.13 -9.32
C GLY A 226 1.43 -13.35 -8.73
N VAL A 227 1.58 -13.07 -7.42
CA VAL A 227 2.79 -13.39 -6.64
C VAL A 227 2.50 -14.56 -5.72
N GLY A 228 3.23 -15.64 -5.93
CA GLY A 228 3.14 -16.85 -5.12
C GLY A 228 4.24 -16.94 -4.08
N SER A 229 4.34 -18.11 -3.47
CA SER A 229 5.37 -18.38 -2.46
C SER A 229 6.78 -18.15 -3.01
N LYS A 230 7.67 -17.63 -2.15
CA LYS A 230 9.07 -17.30 -2.48
C LYS A 230 9.22 -16.28 -3.62
N GLY A 231 8.22 -15.41 -3.79
CA GLY A 231 8.22 -14.36 -4.80
C GLY A 231 8.00 -14.86 -6.24
N SER A 232 7.58 -16.12 -6.46
CA SER A 232 7.32 -16.62 -7.81
C SER A 232 6.23 -15.79 -8.50
N LEU A 233 6.54 -15.29 -9.70
CA LEU A 233 5.64 -14.48 -10.51
C LEU A 233 4.92 -15.35 -11.54
N TRP A 234 3.62 -15.14 -11.63
CA TRP A 234 2.73 -15.90 -12.51
C TRP A 234 1.88 -14.96 -13.35
N SER A 235 1.66 -15.31 -14.60
CA SER A 235 0.78 -14.57 -15.50
C SER A 235 -0.29 -15.48 -16.09
N SER A 236 -1.47 -14.89 -16.29
CA SER A 236 -2.61 -15.46 -17.01
C SER A 236 -3.33 -14.35 -17.77
N THR A 237 -4.15 -14.70 -18.75
CA THR A 237 -4.96 -13.70 -19.46
C THR A 237 -6.43 -14.14 -19.52
N THR A 238 -7.33 -13.20 -19.81
CA THR A 238 -8.77 -13.50 -20.00
C THR A 238 -9.02 -14.37 -21.23
N ARG A 239 -8.12 -14.35 -22.23
CA ARG A 239 -8.20 -15.17 -23.46
C ARG A 239 -7.59 -16.56 -23.30
N ASP A 240 -6.50 -16.65 -22.54
CA ASP A 240 -5.83 -17.89 -22.20
C ASP A 240 -5.69 -17.95 -20.67
N PRO A 241 -6.62 -18.60 -19.97
CA PRO A 241 -6.65 -18.64 -18.51
C PRO A 241 -5.58 -19.56 -17.91
N SER A 242 -4.74 -20.18 -18.74
CA SER A 242 -3.61 -20.96 -18.23
C SER A 242 -2.57 -20.05 -17.57
N TRP A 243 -2.06 -20.47 -16.41
CA TRP A 243 -1.06 -19.74 -15.67
C TRP A 243 0.35 -20.16 -16.09
N ARG A 244 1.20 -19.18 -16.31
CA ARG A 244 2.61 -19.39 -16.68
C ARG A 244 3.51 -18.71 -15.65
N ASN A 245 4.54 -19.43 -15.21
CA ASN A 245 5.58 -18.79 -14.41
C ASN A 245 6.41 -17.88 -15.31
N ILE A 246 6.59 -16.61 -14.89
CA ILE A 246 7.27 -15.56 -15.66
C ILE A 246 8.52 -15.04 -14.96
N GLY A 247 8.86 -15.56 -13.79
CA GLY A 247 10.04 -15.14 -13.04
C GLY A 247 9.85 -15.16 -11.55
N THR A 248 10.64 -14.32 -10.87
CA THR A 248 10.65 -14.24 -9.40
C THR A 248 10.97 -12.81 -8.98
N ALA A 249 10.22 -12.28 -8.03
CA ALA A 249 10.49 -11.02 -7.33
C ALA A 249 11.68 -11.17 -6.35
N HIS A 250 12.24 -10.05 -5.89
CA HIS A 250 13.40 -10.04 -4.98
C HIS A 250 12.95 -10.03 -3.51
N GLY A 251 12.56 -11.20 -3.00
CA GLY A 251 12.13 -11.35 -1.61
C GLY A 251 10.63 -11.15 -1.42
N SER A 252 10.25 -10.44 -0.35
CA SER A 252 8.85 -10.20 0.01
C SER A 252 8.27 -9.09 -0.82
N THR A 253 7.22 -9.38 -1.60
CA THR A 253 6.49 -8.37 -2.36
C THR A 253 5.45 -7.70 -1.48
N GLN A 254 5.41 -6.37 -1.50
CA GLN A 254 4.45 -5.54 -0.77
C GLN A 254 3.26 -5.16 -1.64
N ALA A 255 3.54 -4.63 -2.85
CA ALA A 255 2.52 -4.20 -3.80
C ALA A 255 3.02 -4.36 -5.24
N MET A 256 2.09 -4.43 -6.19
CA MET A 256 2.41 -4.44 -7.62
C MET A 256 1.27 -3.85 -8.45
N ALA A 257 1.62 -3.34 -9.62
CA ALA A 257 0.71 -2.93 -10.68
C ALA A 257 1.22 -3.41 -12.04
N VAL A 258 0.35 -3.41 -13.03
CA VAL A 258 0.72 -3.66 -14.42
C VAL A 258 0.63 -2.34 -15.18
N THR A 259 1.66 -2.00 -15.94
CA THR A 259 1.70 -0.79 -16.76
C THR A 259 0.90 -0.96 -18.06
N ASP A 260 0.62 0.12 -18.78
CA ASP A 260 -0.02 0.06 -20.10
C ASP A 260 0.82 -0.72 -21.13
N ALA A 261 2.14 -0.75 -20.95
CA ALA A 261 3.04 -1.55 -21.78
C ALA A 261 2.97 -3.06 -21.43
N GLY A 262 2.29 -3.43 -20.35
CA GLY A 262 2.22 -4.79 -19.83
C GLY A 262 3.35 -5.17 -18.87
N ASP A 263 4.28 -4.26 -18.60
CA ASP A 263 5.36 -4.48 -17.63
C ASP A 263 4.84 -4.45 -16.20
N ILE A 264 5.58 -5.03 -15.27
CA ILE A 264 5.18 -5.14 -13.87
C ILE A 264 5.95 -4.13 -13.03
N LEU A 265 5.24 -3.13 -12.50
CA LEU A 265 5.75 -2.26 -11.46
C LEU A 265 5.57 -2.96 -10.11
N ILE A 266 6.65 -3.15 -9.36
CA ILE A 266 6.63 -3.94 -8.12
C ILE A 266 7.44 -3.25 -7.02
N VAL A 267 6.93 -3.35 -5.78
CA VAL A 267 7.68 -3.02 -4.57
C VAL A 267 7.94 -4.30 -3.81
N ASP A 268 9.21 -4.62 -3.65
CA ASP A 268 9.70 -5.79 -2.93
C ASP A 268 10.87 -5.43 -2.01
N ASP A 269 11.61 -6.41 -1.49
CA ASP A 269 12.76 -6.17 -0.58
C ASP A 269 13.89 -5.36 -1.24
N SER A 270 13.91 -5.23 -2.58
CA SER A 270 14.86 -4.39 -3.31
C SER A 270 14.37 -2.94 -3.52
N GLY A 271 13.14 -2.64 -3.13
CA GLY A 271 12.47 -1.36 -3.34
C GLY A 271 11.53 -1.38 -4.55
N LEU A 272 11.25 -0.18 -5.09
CA LEU A 272 10.43 -0.02 -6.30
C LEU A 272 11.26 -0.36 -7.54
N SER A 273 10.72 -1.20 -8.40
CA SER A 273 11.36 -1.59 -9.66
C SER A 273 10.35 -1.92 -10.76
N LEU A 274 10.78 -1.81 -12.04
CA LEU A 274 10.03 -2.24 -13.19
C LEU A 274 10.61 -3.55 -13.73
N LEU A 275 9.78 -4.57 -13.84
CA LEU A 275 10.13 -5.85 -14.43
C LEU A 275 9.51 -5.94 -15.83
N PRO A 276 10.31 -5.95 -16.91
CA PRO A 276 9.78 -6.10 -18.26
C PRO A 276 9.04 -7.43 -18.42
N PHE A 277 7.87 -7.37 -19.03
CA PHE A 277 7.09 -8.55 -19.38
C PHE A 277 7.29 -8.86 -20.86
N THR A 278 8.03 -9.94 -21.17
CA THR A 278 8.35 -10.38 -22.55
C THR A 278 7.65 -11.70 -22.92
#